data_1587bdfae302c2bd246f4385d1132c18
#
_entry.id   1587bdfae302c2bd246f4385d1132c18
#
_cell.length_a   1.000
_cell.length_b   1.000
_cell.length_c   1.000
_cell.angle_alpha   90.00
_cell.angle_beta   90.00
_cell.angle_gamma   90.00
#
_symmetry.space_group_name_H-M   'P 1'
#
loop_
_entity.id
_entity.type
_entity.pdbx_description
1 polymer ?
#
loop_
_entity_poly.entity_id
_entity_poly.type
_entity_poly.pdbx_seq_one_letter_code
_entity_poly.pdbx_strand_id
1 'polypeptide(L)'
;MMLELALMCLSLNIYYEARNQPLRGQMAVAEVVLNRVADKNFPDTICEVVMEGPTYSWKPDFPVRHKCQFSWYCDGKSDTPLEFEAWNMSVMVAENILANVPPKLLEGAIYYHAT
;
A
#
# COMPACT_ATOMS: atom_id res chain seq x y z
N MET A 1 -3.49 -15.20 3.39
CA MET A 1 -4.18 -14.16 4.17
C MET A 1 -3.38 -12.88 4.22
N MET A 2 -2.20 -12.87 4.84
CA MET A 2 -1.40 -11.64 4.91
C MET A 2 -0.87 -11.19 3.56
N LEU A 3 -0.53 -12.13 2.68
CA LEU A 3 -0.10 -11.78 1.33
C LEU A 3 -1.24 -11.14 0.54
N GLU A 4 -2.45 -11.61 0.75
CA GLU A 4 -3.63 -11.04 0.10
C GLU A 4 -3.89 -9.61 0.56
N LEU A 5 -3.72 -9.34 1.85
CA LEU A 5 -3.84 -7.98 2.37
C LEU A 5 -2.74 -7.08 1.82
N ALA A 6 -1.51 -7.59 1.76
CA ALA A 6 -0.40 -6.83 1.19
C ALA A 6 -0.67 -6.49 -0.27
N LEU A 7 -1.19 -7.45 -1.04
CA LEU A 7 -1.54 -7.22 -2.44
C LEU A 7 -2.63 -6.15 -2.56
N MET A 8 -3.67 -6.23 -1.74
CA MET A 8 -4.76 -5.26 -1.75
C MET A 8 -4.25 -3.85 -1.43
N CYS A 9 -3.50 -3.71 -0.35
CA CYS A 9 -2.99 -2.40 0.07
C CYS A 9 -2.05 -1.80 -0.98
N LEU A 10 -1.16 -2.60 -1.55
CA LEU A 10 -0.25 -2.13 -2.58
C LEU A 10 -1.01 -1.74 -3.84
N SER A 11 -1.98 -2.55 -4.25
CA SER A 11 -2.81 -2.28 -5.43
C SER A 11 -3.60 -0.98 -5.27
N LEU A 12 -4.18 -0.76 -4.09
CA LEU A 12 -4.92 0.47 -3.82
C LEU A 12 -4.00 1.68 -3.92
N ASN A 13 -2.79 1.58 -3.37
CA ASN A 13 -1.86 2.70 -3.43
C ASN A 13 -1.42 3.01 -4.85
N ILE A 14 -1.12 1.98 -5.64
CA ILE A 14 -0.78 2.17 -7.06
C ILE A 14 -1.95 2.83 -7.79
N TYR A 15 -3.16 2.33 -7.56
CA TYR A 15 -4.34 2.85 -8.24
C TYR A 15 -4.53 4.34 -7.96
N TYR A 16 -4.57 4.72 -6.69
CA TYR A 16 -4.88 6.11 -6.35
C TYR A 16 -3.72 7.07 -6.61
N GLU A 17 -2.48 6.60 -6.53
CA GLU A 17 -1.33 7.46 -6.75
C GLU A 17 -0.90 7.54 -8.21
N ALA A 18 -1.15 6.50 -9.00
CA ALA A 18 -0.50 6.39 -10.29
C ALA A 18 -1.33 5.75 -11.41
N ARG A 19 -2.65 5.61 -11.28
CA ARG A 19 -3.42 4.90 -12.32
C ARG A 19 -3.34 5.57 -13.69
N ASN A 20 -3.09 6.86 -13.74
CA ASN A 20 -2.96 7.60 -14.99
C ASN A 20 -1.52 7.71 -15.49
N GLN A 21 -0.58 7.06 -14.79
CA GLN A 21 0.81 7.06 -15.15
C GLN A 21 1.13 5.84 -16.03
N PRO A 22 2.19 5.92 -16.86
CA PRO A 22 2.65 4.72 -17.56
C PRO A 22 3.12 3.65 -16.58
N LEU A 23 3.31 2.45 -17.08
CA LEU A 23 3.72 1.31 -16.27
C LEU A 23 4.91 1.62 -15.37
N ARG A 24 5.91 2.32 -15.90
CA ARG A 24 7.10 2.68 -15.13
C ARG A 24 6.75 3.53 -13.90
N GLY A 25 5.82 4.47 -14.04
CA GLY A 25 5.38 5.30 -12.92
C GLY A 25 4.62 4.50 -11.87
N GLN A 26 3.82 3.55 -12.31
CA GLN A 26 3.10 2.67 -11.39
C GLN A 26 4.07 1.77 -10.62
N MET A 27 5.09 1.25 -11.29
CA MET A 27 6.11 0.44 -10.63
C MET A 27 6.92 1.26 -9.63
N ALA A 28 7.20 2.52 -9.97
CA ALA A 28 7.94 3.41 -9.08
C ALA A 28 7.18 3.64 -7.76
N VAL A 29 5.87 3.82 -7.83
CA VAL A 29 5.05 3.97 -6.62
C VAL A 29 5.13 2.72 -5.76
N ALA A 30 5.04 1.54 -6.37
CA ALA A 30 5.16 0.28 -5.65
C ALA A 30 6.53 0.15 -4.99
N GLU A 31 7.58 0.52 -5.70
CA GLU A 31 8.94 0.44 -5.16
C GLU A 31 9.17 1.37 -3.97
N VAL A 32 8.55 2.54 -3.98
CA VAL A 32 8.62 3.45 -2.83
C VAL A 32 8.05 2.78 -1.59
N VAL A 33 6.90 2.13 -1.72
CA VAL A 33 6.28 1.42 -0.60
C VAL A 33 7.20 0.31 -0.08
N LEU A 34 7.75 -0.49 -0.98
CA LEU A 34 8.64 -1.60 -0.58
C LEU A 34 9.93 -1.10 0.05
N ASN A 35 10.48 0.00 -0.45
CA ASN A 35 11.68 0.58 0.15
C ASN A 35 11.41 1.07 1.57
N ARG A 36 10.22 1.59 1.83
CA ARG A 36 9.84 2.01 3.18
C ARG A 36 9.66 0.81 4.10
N VAL A 37 9.07 -0.27 3.60
CA VAL A 37 8.93 -1.50 4.40
C VAL A 37 10.31 -2.02 4.81
N ALA A 38 11.30 -1.88 3.95
CA ALA A 38 12.67 -2.32 4.23
C ALA A 38 13.44 -1.37 5.15
N ASP A 39 12.96 -0.16 5.32
CA ASP A 39 13.63 0.86 6.12
C ASP A 39 13.10 0.83 7.55
N LYS A 40 14.00 0.70 8.52
CA LYS A 40 13.63 0.60 9.93
C LYS A 40 12.98 1.87 10.50
N ASN A 41 13.02 2.97 9.77
CA ASN A 41 12.37 4.21 10.18
C ASN A 41 10.89 4.27 9.80
N PHE A 42 10.39 3.25 9.11
CA PHE A 42 9.01 3.15 8.66
C PHE A 42 8.40 1.86 9.18
N PRO A 43 7.06 1.74 9.15
CA PRO A 43 6.42 0.47 9.51
C PRO A 43 6.96 -0.69 8.66
N ASP A 44 6.87 -1.89 9.17
CA ASP A 44 7.46 -3.06 8.51
C ASP A 44 6.47 -3.91 7.71
N THR A 45 5.24 -3.43 7.53
CA THR A 45 4.28 -4.09 6.65
C THR A 45 3.81 -3.13 5.57
N ILE A 46 3.42 -3.68 4.43
CA ILE A 46 2.94 -2.90 3.29
C ILE A 46 1.70 -2.08 3.66
N CYS A 47 0.73 -2.72 4.30
CA CYS A 47 -0.49 -2.02 4.68
C CYS A 47 -0.24 -0.90 5.67
N GLU A 48 0.64 -1.11 6.64
CA GLU A 48 0.97 -0.07 7.61
C GLU A 48 1.69 1.11 6.94
N VAL A 49 2.57 0.86 5.98
CA VAL A 49 3.22 1.92 5.23
C VAL A 49 2.20 2.72 4.42
N VAL A 50 1.30 2.03 3.73
CA VAL A 50 0.29 2.67 2.88
C VAL A 50 -0.68 3.50 3.70
N MET A 51 -1.02 3.05 4.89
CA MET A 51 -1.99 3.70 5.77
C MET A 51 -1.34 4.61 6.81
N GLU A 52 -0.07 4.92 6.67
CA GLU A 52 0.67 5.71 7.63
C GLU A 52 0.13 7.14 7.74
N GLY A 53 -0.02 7.61 8.99
CA GLY A 53 -0.47 8.96 9.28
C GLY A 53 -0.98 9.06 10.71
N PRO A 54 -1.11 10.27 11.22
CA PRO A 54 -1.63 10.47 12.57
C PRO A 54 -3.09 10.07 12.67
N THR A 55 -3.48 9.64 13.86
CA THR A 55 -4.88 9.31 14.17
C THR A 55 -5.37 10.24 15.26
N TYR A 56 -6.68 10.33 15.42
CA TYR A 56 -7.26 11.12 16.50
C TYR A 56 -6.99 10.46 17.85
N SER A 57 -6.62 11.23 18.85
CA SER A 57 -6.33 10.70 20.19
C SER A 57 -7.55 10.04 20.82
N TRP A 58 -8.75 10.55 20.51
CA TRP A 58 -10.00 10.03 21.03
C TRP A 58 -10.63 8.95 20.13
N LYS A 59 -10.05 8.72 18.95
CA LYS A 59 -10.49 7.69 18.01
C LYS A 59 -9.26 7.13 17.28
N PRO A 60 -8.52 6.24 17.94
CA PRO A 60 -7.23 5.77 17.39
C PRO A 60 -7.35 5.01 16.06
N ASP A 61 -8.53 4.51 15.72
CA ASP A 61 -8.75 3.77 14.48
C ASP A 61 -9.05 4.69 13.29
N PHE A 62 -9.20 5.99 13.53
CA PHE A 62 -9.55 6.94 12.48
C PHE A 62 -8.38 7.85 12.15
N PRO A 63 -7.94 7.90 10.88
CA PRO A 63 -6.86 8.81 10.49
C PRO A 63 -7.33 10.26 10.52
N VAL A 64 -6.39 11.14 10.83
CA VAL A 64 -6.66 12.59 10.75
C VAL A 64 -6.77 12.95 9.27
N ARG A 65 -7.91 13.56 8.91
CA ARG A 65 -8.20 13.86 7.50
C ARG A 65 -7.11 14.74 6.89
N HIS A 66 -6.69 14.37 5.68
CA HIS A 66 -5.68 15.09 4.87
C HIS A 66 -4.28 15.14 5.49
N LYS A 67 -4.01 14.28 6.47
CA LYS A 67 -2.70 14.26 7.14
C LYS A 67 -1.91 12.96 6.91
N CYS A 68 -2.43 12.05 6.07
CA CYS A 68 -1.79 10.77 5.83
C CYS A 68 -0.63 10.90 4.85
N GLN A 69 0.33 9.99 4.96
CA GLN A 69 1.48 9.93 4.09
C GLN A 69 1.06 9.80 2.63
N PHE A 70 0.06 8.94 2.38
CA PHE A 70 -0.60 8.85 1.08
C PHE A 70 -1.98 9.47 1.20
N SER A 71 -2.18 10.58 0.51
CA SER A 71 -3.35 11.44 0.73
C SER A 71 -4.69 10.76 0.49
N TRP A 72 -4.75 9.79 -0.44
CA TRP A 72 -6.01 9.14 -0.77
C TRP A 72 -6.62 8.40 0.43
N TYR A 73 -5.77 7.90 1.32
CA TYR A 73 -6.23 7.09 2.46
C TYR A 73 -7.14 7.88 3.41
N CYS A 74 -6.88 9.17 3.55
CA CYS A 74 -7.66 9.96 4.50
C CYS A 74 -8.18 11.28 3.93
N ASP A 75 -8.50 11.29 2.63
CA ASP A 75 -9.04 12.49 1.97
C ASP A 75 -10.55 12.63 2.14
N GLY A 76 -11.19 11.68 2.82
CA GLY A 76 -12.63 11.71 3.07
C GLY A 76 -13.46 11.20 1.89
N LYS A 77 -12.82 10.74 0.83
CA LYS A 77 -13.50 10.18 -0.35
C LYS A 77 -13.54 8.66 -0.26
N SER A 78 -14.38 8.04 -1.09
CA SER A 78 -14.44 6.58 -1.15
C SER A 78 -13.12 5.99 -1.61
N ASP A 79 -12.68 4.92 -0.95
CA ASP A 79 -11.49 4.16 -1.32
C ASP A 79 -11.82 2.97 -2.22
N THR A 80 -13.00 2.96 -2.83
CA THR A 80 -13.40 1.90 -3.76
C THR A 80 -13.00 2.29 -5.17
N PRO A 81 -12.12 1.51 -5.82
CA PRO A 81 -11.72 1.81 -7.20
C PRO A 81 -12.90 1.69 -8.15
N LEU A 82 -13.10 2.71 -8.98
CA LEU A 82 -14.23 2.75 -9.91
C LEU A 82 -13.83 2.47 -11.36
N GLU A 83 -12.56 2.58 -11.70
CA GLU A 83 -12.08 2.34 -13.06
C GLU A 83 -11.53 0.92 -13.15
N PHE A 84 -12.36 0.03 -13.69
CA PHE A 84 -12.09 -1.40 -13.69
C PHE A 84 -10.76 -1.78 -14.36
N GLU A 85 -10.51 -1.24 -15.55
CA GLU A 85 -9.26 -1.57 -16.26
C GLU A 85 -8.03 -1.03 -15.55
N ALA A 86 -8.12 0.18 -15.03
CA ALA A 86 -7.02 0.76 -14.27
C ALA A 86 -6.76 -0.02 -12.98
N TRP A 87 -7.83 -0.48 -12.34
CA TRP A 87 -7.71 -1.32 -11.14
C TRP A 87 -7.00 -2.65 -11.46
N ASN A 88 -7.40 -3.29 -12.57
CA ASN A 88 -6.77 -4.54 -12.99
C ASN A 88 -5.29 -4.35 -13.28
N MET A 89 -4.92 -3.23 -13.88
CA MET A 89 -3.51 -2.91 -14.13
C MET A 89 -2.75 -2.73 -12.82
N SER A 90 -3.35 -2.01 -11.87
CA SER A 90 -2.72 -1.80 -10.55
C SER A 90 -2.49 -3.12 -9.83
N VAL A 91 -3.46 -4.02 -9.87
CA VAL A 91 -3.32 -5.35 -9.27
C VAL A 91 -2.21 -6.13 -9.96
N MET A 92 -2.15 -6.07 -11.29
CA MET A 92 -1.13 -6.79 -12.05
C MET A 92 0.26 -6.29 -11.73
N VAL A 93 0.44 -4.97 -11.61
CA VAL A 93 1.72 -4.38 -11.22
C VAL A 93 2.09 -4.83 -9.81
N ALA A 94 1.14 -4.77 -8.88
CA ALA A 94 1.39 -5.19 -7.50
C ALA A 94 1.78 -6.67 -7.44
N GLU A 95 1.08 -7.53 -8.15
CA GLU A 95 1.40 -8.96 -8.18
C GLU A 95 2.81 -9.21 -8.70
N ASN A 96 3.18 -8.52 -9.78
CA ASN A 96 4.51 -8.65 -10.36
C ASN A 96 5.60 -8.21 -9.38
N ILE A 97 5.39 -7.07 -8.75
CA ILE A 97 6.35 -6.54 -7.79
C ILE A 97 6.51 -7.50 -6.60
N LEU A 98 5.39 -7.97 -6.04
CA LEU A 98 5.43 -8.86 -4.88
C LEU A 98 6.06 -10.21 -5.22
N ALA A 99 5.88 -10.70 -6.43
CA ALA A 99 6.47 -11.96 -6.85
C ALA A 99 7.99 -11.89 -6.98
N ASN A 100 8.54 -10.69 -7.11
CA ASN A 100 9.97 -10.50 -7.34
C ASN A 100 10.73 -9.91 -6.15
N VAL A 101 10.05 -9.68 -5.02
CA VAL A 101 10.75 -9.18 -3.84
C VAL A 101 11.30 -10.35 -3.02
N PRO A 102 12.41 -10.13 -2.30
CA PRO A 102 12.94 -11.16 -1.40
C PRO A 102 11.91 -11.51 -0.33
N PRO A 103 11.82 -12.78 0.08
CA PRO A 103 10.91 -13.18 1.16
C PRO A 103 11.09 -12.36 2.43
N LYS A 104 12.29 -11.87 2.66
CA LYS A 104 12.61 -11.04 3.80
C LYS A 104 11.74 -9.78 3.86
N LEU A 105 11.42 -9.17 2.73
CA LEU A 105 10.57 -7.99 2.70
C LEU A 105 9.10 -8.31 2.91
N LEU A 106 8.73 -9.57 2.75
CA LEU A 106 7.35 -10.01 2.94
C LEU A 106 7.09 -10.52 4.35
N GLU A 107 8.12 -10.65 5.18
CA GLU A 107 7.98 -11.19 6.53
C GLU A 107 6.96 -10.44 7.37
N GLY A 108 6.98 -9.13 7.33
CA GLY A 108 6.04 -8.32 8.08
C GLY A 108 4.59 -8.54 7.65
N ALA A 109 4.37 -8.90 6.38
CA ALA A 109 3.04 -9.12 5.82
C ALA A 109 2.57 -10.56 5.94
N ILE A 110 3.50 -11.51 5.99
CA ILE A 110 3.17 -12.93 5.90
C ILE A 110 3.62 -13.70 7.13
N TYR A 111 4.81 -13.43 7.54
CA TYR A 111 5.64 -14.30 8.32
C TYR A 111 5.22 -14.44 9.75
N TYR A 112 4.90 -13.38 10.38
CA TYR A 112 4.60 -13.47 11.76
C TYR A 112 3.25 -14.10 12.04
N HIS A 113 2.59 -14.51 10.99
CA HIS A 113 1.45 -15.40 11.08
C HIS A 113 1.85 -16.86 11.09
N ALA A 114 3.05 -17.15 10.64
CA ALA A 114 3.57 -18.50 10.65
C ALA A 114 4.15 -18.87 12.02
N THR A 115 4.38 -17.88 12.81
CA THR A 115 4.87 -18.14 14.16
C THR A 115 3.73 -18.22 15.13
#